data_79759ef26661a9af10d893b6348d89ab
#
_entry.id   79759ef26661a9af10d893b6348d89ab
#
_cell.length_a   1.000
_cell.length_b   1.000
_cell.length_c   1.000
_cell.angle_alpha   90.00
_cell.angle_beta   90.00
_cell.angle_gamma   90.00
#
_symmetry.space_group_name_H-M   'P 1'
#
loop_
_entity.id
_entity.type
_entity.pdbx_description
1 polymer ?
#
loop_
_entity_poly.entity_id
_entity_poly.type
_entity_poly.pdbx_seq_one_letter_code
_entity_poly.pdbx_strand_id
1 'polypeptide(L)'
;MGSSGYVVVTIDYPYDADVVEFPDGTLAFNTNITLDIPSLEEIVSTRVSDASFVLAQLGQPSVVKQLVHGTRCASDVSKAAMYGHSLGGATAVAAVVKGSRLLGGADMDGTLFLINQGIYKPVILFGREDHNRSTDTSWPDALGYFGMETRARSE
;
A
#
# COMPACT_ATOMS: atom_id res chain seq x y z
N MET A 1 -7.34 15.31 -1.80
CA MET A 1 -6.16 15.01 -2.66
C MET A 1 -6.39 15.43 -4.11
N GLY A 2 -7.47 15.01 -4.79
CA GLY A 2 -7.71 15.40 -6.18
C GLY A 2 -7.74 16.91 -6.42
N SER A 3 -8.34 17.69 -5.51
CA SER A 3 -8.34 19.16 -5.54
C SER A 3 -6.94 19.81 -5.40
N SER A 4 -5.95 19.04 -4.96
CA SER A 4 -4.56 19.46 -4.79
C SER A 4 -3.65 19.01 -5.94
N GLY A 5 -4.24 18.56 -7.06
CA GLY A 5 -3.51 18.15 -8.25
C GLY A 5 -2.97 16.71 -8.22
N TYR A 6 -3.39 15.89 -7.25
CA TYR A 6 -3.03 14.46 -7.22
C TYR A 6 -4.05 13.63 -7.98
N VAL A 7 -3.56 12.63 -8.71
CA VAL A 7 -4.39 11.52 -9.19
C VAL A 7 -4.42 10.48 -8.07
N VAL A 8 -5.62 10.08 -7.69
CA VAL A 8 -5.83 9.02 -6.67
C VAL A 8 -6.40 7.81 -7.37
N VAL A 9 -5.78 6.67 -7.15
CA VAL A 9 -6.20 5.38 -7.68
C VAL A 9 -6.44 4.45 -6.49
N THR A 10 -7.61 3.84 -6.44
CA THR A 10 -7.95 2.77 -5.51
C THR A 10 -7.79 1.43 -6.19
N ILE A 11 -7.38 0.42 -5.46
CA ILE A 11 -7.21 -0.94 -5.96
C ILE A 11 -8.11 -1.83 -5.12
N ASP A 12 -9.08 -2.48 -5.78
CA ASP A 12 -9.85 -3.57 -5.20
C ASP A 12 -9.07 -4.88 -5.37
N TYR A 13 -9.13 -5.72 -4.35
CA TYR A 13 -8.49 -7.03 -4.37
C TYR A 13 -9.58 -8.11 -4.41
N PRO A 14 -9.96 -8.59 -5.61
CA PRO A 14 -10.90 -9.69 -5.74
C PRO A 14 -10.41 -10.89 -4.93
N TYR A 15 -11.35 -11.61 -4.32
CA TYR A 15 -11.12 -12.78 -3.45
C TYR A 15 -10.61 -12.47 -2.03
N ASP A 16 -10.09 -11.27 -1.76
CA ASP A 16 -9.71 -10.82 -0.41
C ASP A 16 -10.85 -10.07 0.29
N ALA A 17 -11.65 -9.33 -0.46
CA ALA A 17 -12.86 -8.67 0.04
C ALA A 17 -14.04 -9.65 0.04
N ASP A 18 -15.03 -9.42 0.91
CA ASP A 18 -16.23 -10.28 0.98
C ASP A 18 -16.89 -10.43 -0.37
N VAL A 19 -16.99 -9.34 -1.12
CA VAL A 19 -17.48 -9.31 -2.50
C VAL A 19 -16.88 -8.13 -3.25
N VAL A 20 -16.52 -8.36 -4.51
CA VAL A 20 -16.15 -7.31 -5.48
C VAL A 20 -17.05 -7.47 -6.70
N GLU A 21 -17.71 -6.37 -7.09
CA GLU A 21 -18.49 -6.31 -8.34
C GLU A 21 -17.65 -5.67 -9.45
N PHE A 22 -17.51 -6.39 -10.56
CA PHE A 22 -16.84 -5.88 -11.75
C PHE A 22 -17.76 -5.00 -12.59
N PRO A 23 -17.24 -4.12 -13.47
CA PRO A 23 -18.03 -3.23 -14.31
C PRO A 23 -19.05 -3.92 -15.22
N ASP A 24 -18.87 -5.19 -15.52
CA ASP A 24 -19.79 -6.02 -16.30
C ASP A 24 -20.89 -6.69 -15.45
N GLY A 25 -20.92 -6.42 -14.14
CA GLY A 25 -21.86 -6.99 -13.18
C GLY A 25 -21.48 -8.38 -12.65
N THR A 26 -20.33 -8.92 -13.05
CA THR A 26 -19.85 -10.17 -12.45
C THR A 26 -19.36 -9.94 -11.02
N LEU A 27 -19.53 -10.94 -10.15
CA LEU A 27 -19.15 -10.88 -8.74
C LEU A 27 -18.02 -11.86 -8.43
N ALA A 28 -17.01 -11.39 -7.71
CA ALA A 28 -16.02 -12.22 -7.08
C ALA A 28 -16.25 -12.22 -5.56
N PHE A 29 -16.28 -13.39 -4.96
CA PHE A 29 -16.47 -13.57 -3.53
C PHE A 29 -15.17 -13.99 -2.87
N ASN A 30 -15.07 -13.71 -1.55
CA ASN A 30 -13.96 -14.14 -0.71
C ASN A 30 -13.73 -15.65 -0.81
N THR A 31 -12.45 -16.06 -0.81
CA THR A 31 -12.03 -17.46 -0.91
C THR A 31 -11.74 -18.13 0.44
N ASN A 32 -12.30 -17.62 1.55
CA ASN A 32 -12.08 -18.12 2.92
C ASN A 32 -10.59 -18.03 3.34
N ILE A 33 -10.07 -16.81 3.36
CA ILE A 33 -8.71 -16.54 3.77
C ILE A 33 -8.52 -16.91 5.24
N THR A 34 -7.49 -17.71 5.52
CA THR A 34 -7.01 -17.95 6.88
C THR A 34 -6.21 -16.74 7.36
N LEU A 35 -6.47 -16.30 8.60
CA LEU A 35 -5.77 -15.15 9.20
C LEU A 35 -4.50 -15.59 9.97
N ASP A 36 -3.80 -16.60 9.47
CA ASP A 36 -2.47 -16.95 9.97
C ASP A 36 -1.38 -16.09 9.29
N ILE A 37 -0.25 -15.97 9.94
CA ILE A 37 0.85 -15.10 9.45
C ILE A 37 1.34 -15.51 8.05
N PRO A 38 1.58 -16.80 7.73
CA PRO A 38 2.01 -17.17 6.39
C PRO A 38 1.02 -16.77 5.30
N SER A 39 -0.28 -16.96 5.54
CA SER A 39 -1.34 -16.58 4.60
C SER A 39 -1.41 -15.05 4.41
N LEU A 40 -1.28 -14.28 5.49
CA LEU A 40 -1.26 -12.81 5.43
C LEU A 40 -0.02 -12.30 4.68
N GLU A 41 1.13 -12.92 4.86
CA GLU A 41 2.36 -12.59 4.10
C GLU A 41 2.21 -12.87 2.61
N GLU A 42 1.57 -13.98 2.23
CA GLU A 42 1.28 -14.31 0.83
C GLU A 42 0.33 -13.28 0.21
N ILE A 43 -0.73 -12.90 0.90
CA ILE A 43 -1.68 -11.88 0.48
C ILE A 43 -0.95 -10.54 0.29
N VAL A 44 -0.18 -10.09 1.26
CA VAL A 44 0.58 -8.83 1.16
C VAL A 44 1.56 -8.89 -0.02
N SER A 45 2.23 -10.02 -0.23
CA SER A 45 3.16 -10.19 -1.37
C SER A 45 2.45 -10.09 -2.71
N THR A 46 1.26 -10.70 -2.83
CA THR A 46 0.41 -10.62 -4.03
C THR A 46 -0.04 -9.19 -4.27
N ARG A 47 -0.58 -8.52 -3.25
CA ARG A 47 -1.03 -7.12 -3.33
C ARG A 47 0.10 -6.15 -3.71
N VAL A 48 1.33 -6.38 -3.24
CA VAL A 48 2.52 -5.60 -3.65
C VAL A 48 2.80 -5.78 -5.14
N SER A 49 2.65 -6.99 -5.64
CA SER A 49 2.83 -7.29 -7.07
C SER A 49 1.76 -6.61 -7.92
N ASP A 50 0.51 -6.66 -7.48
CA ASP A 50 -0.63 -5.99 -8.12
C ASP A 50 -0.44 -4.47 -8.14
N ALA A 51 -0.06 -3.87 -7.01
CA ALA A 51 0.22 -2.43 -6.93
C ALA A 51 1.34 -2.02 -7.89
N SER A 52 2.38 -2.84 -8.01
CA SER A 52 3.47 -2.62 -8.96
C SER A 52 3.02 -2.72 -10.41
N PHE A 53 2.12 -3.66 -10.71
CA PHE A 53 1.52 -3.81 -12.02
C PHE A 53 0.63 -2.60 -12.36
N VAL A 54 -0.28 -2.21 -11.45
CA VAL A 54 -1.16 -1.05 -11.64
C VAL A 54 -0.33 0.21 -11.89
N LEU A 55 0.71 0.44 -11.10
CA LEU A 55 1.60 1.59 -11.28
C LEU A 55 2.29 1.57 -12.65
N ALA A 56 2.67 0.39 -13.15
CA ALA A 56 3.23 0.26 -14.48
C ALA A 56 2.22 0.59 -15.58
N GLN A 57 0.96 0.13 -15.41
CA GLN A 57 -0.11 0.41 -16.36
C GLN A 57 -0.49 1.89 -16.41
N LEU A 58 -0.49 2.58 -15.27
CA LEU A 58 -0.76 4.02 -15.18
C LEU A 58 0.31 4.89 -15.88
N GLY A 59 1.50 4.34 -16.09
CA GLY A 59 2.53 4.95 -16.94
C GLY A 59 2.27 4.82 -18.44
N GLN A 60 1.27 4.03 -18.86
CA GLN A 60 0.94 3.81 -20.27
C GLN A 60 -0.18 4.77 -20.72
N PRO A 61 0.10 5.70 -21.67
CA PRO A 61 -0.92 6.66 -22.11
C PRO A 61 -2.19 6.00 -22.69
N SER A 62 -2.05 4.83 -23.32
CA SER A 62 -3.18 4.08 -23.86
C SER A 62 -4.13 3.58 -22.78
N VAL A 63 -3.58 3.11 -21.65
CA VAL A 63 -4.37 2.63 -20.51
C VAL A 63 -5.07 3.81 -19.84
N VAL A 64 -4.34 4.90 -19.57
CA VAL A 64 -4.93 6.08 -18.91
C VAL A 64 -6.04 6.69 -19.75
N LYS A 65 -5.92 6.70 -21.08
CA LYS A 65 -7.00 7.16 -21.99
C LYS A 65 -8.26 6.28 -21.93
N GLN A 66 -8.12 5.00 -21.68
CA GLN A 66 -9.26 4.10 -21.51
C GLN A 66 -9.96 4.31 -20.16
N LEU A 67 -9.18 4.55 -19.09
CA LEU A 67 -9.72 4.75 -17.74
C LEU A 67 -10.33 6.15 -17.56
N VAL A 68 -9.73 7.17 -18.15
CA VAL A 68 -10.16 8.56 -17.99
C VAL A 68 -10.40 9.20 -19.35
N HIS A 69 -11.67 9.25 -19.74
CA HIS A 69 -12.08 9.86 -21.00
C HIS A 69 -11.67 11.34 -21.08
N GLY A 70 -11.13 11.75 -22.21
CA GLY A 70 -10.75 13.14 -22.45
C GLY A 70 -9.36 13.53 -21.91
N THR A 71 -8.67 12.65 -21.16
CA THR A 71 -7.28 12.93 -20.77
C THR A 71 -6.33 12.86 -21.96
N ARG A 72 -5.35 13.75 -21.96
CA ARG A 72 -4.30 13.80 -22.99
C ARG A 72 -2.92 13.40 -22.45
N CYS A 73 -2.79 13.27 -21.15
CA CYS A 73 -1.50 13.04 -20.48
C CYS A 73 -1.52 11.70 -19.73
N ALA A 74 -0.38 11.01 -19.73
CA ALA A 74 -0.10 9.93 -18.79
C ALA A 74 0.14 10.52 -17.39
N SER A 75 -0.10 9.72 -16.35
CA SER A 75 0.28 10.10 -14.99
C SER A 75 1.79 10.06 -14.84
N ASP A 76 2.33 11.00 -14.05
CA ASP A 76 3.76 10.95 -13.68
C ASP A 76 3.95 9.91 -12.57
N VAL A 77 4.12 8.66 -12.99
CA VAL A 77 4.30 7.52 -12.07
C VAL A 77 5.65 7.53 -11.35
N SER A 78 6.56 8.44 -11.69
CA SER A 78 7.81 8.63 -10.94
C SER A 78 7.61 9.33 -9.60
N LYS A 79 6.44 9.92 -9.38
CA LYS A 79 6.05 10.64 -8.16
C LYS A 79 4.88 9.95 -7.45
N ALA A 80 4.89 8.64 -7.43
CA ALA A 80 3.84 7.86 -6.77
C ALA A 80 4.18 7.59 -5.30
N ALA A 81 3.16 7.60 -4.46
CA ALA A 81 3.19 7.10 -3.09
C ALA A 81 1.99 6.18 -2.87
N MET A 82 2.09 5.30 -1.89
CA MET A 82 1.01 4.37 -1.56
C MET A 82 0.60 4.52 -0.10
N TYR A 83 -0.69 4.44 0.18
CA TYR A 83 -1.21 4.41 1.53
C TYR A 83 -2.38 3.43 1.62
N GLY A 84 -2.64 2.96 2.81
CA GLY A 84 -3.75 2.05 3.05
C GLY A 84 -4.08 1.91 4.52
N HIS A 85 -5.22 1.27 4.80
CA HIS A 85 -5.68 0.95 6.14
C HIS A 85 -5.51 -0.54 6.41
N SER A 86 -5.15 -0.91 7.63
CA SER A 86 -5.00 -2.30 8.07
C SER A 86 -4.08 -3.08 7.12
N LEU A 87 -4.51 -4.20 6.55
CA LEU A 87 -3.73 -4.99 5.60
C LEU A 87 -3.31 -4.18 4.35
N GLY A 88 -4.10 -3.16 3.97
CA GLY A 88 -3.72 -2.21 2.91
C GLY A 88 -2.56 -1.30 3.32
N GLY A 89 -2.46 -0.93 4.58
CA GLY A 89 -1.34 -0.18 5.15
C GLY A 89 -0.06 -1.02 5.18
N ALA A 90 -0.14 -2.26 5.67
CA ALA A 90 0.95 -3.23 5.59
C ALA A 90 1.45 -3.42 4.15
N THR A 91 0.51 -3.54 3.19
CA THR A 91 0.83 -3.61 1.75
C THR A 91 1.58 -2.37 1.27
N ALA A 92 1.13 -1.17 1.69
CA ALA A 92 1.77 0.09 1.29
C ALA A 92 3.22 0.16 1.75
N VAL A 93 3.50 -0.20 3.02
CA VAL A 93 4.87 -0.23 3.57
C VAL A 93 5.70 -1.29 2.86
N ALA A 94 5.20 -2.51 2.70
CA ALA A 94 5.90 -3.58 2.00
C ALA A 94 6.21 -3.21 0.53
N ALA A 95 5.28 -2.52 -0.15
CA ALA A 95 5.48 -2.03 -1.52
C ALA A 95 6.57 -0.95 -1.61
N VAL A 96 6.67 -0.07 -0.60
CA VAL A 96 7.76 0.94 -0.52
C VAL A 96 9.10 0.27 -0.29
N VAL A 97 9.16 -0.75 0.56
CA VAL A 97 10.39 -1.51 0.87
C VAL A 97 10.88 -2.30 -0.33
N LYS A 98 9.98 -3.05 -0.98
CA LYS A 98 10.31 -3.91 -2.12
C LYS A 98 10.39 -3.15 -3.44
N GLY A 99 9.66 -2.05 -3.57
CA GLY A 99 9.47 -1.31 -4.83
C GLY A 99 10.40 -0.12 -5.00
N SER A 100 11.11 -0.04 -6.11
CA SER A 100 11.97 1.11 -6.41
C SER A 100 11.21 2.37 -6.82
N ARG A 101 9.96 2.23 -7.31
CA ARG A 101 9.19 3.32 -7.95
C ARG A 101 8.36 4.17 -7.00
N LEU A 102 8.00 3.65 -5.82
CA LEU A 102 7.29 4.45 -4.82
C LEU A 102 8.25 5.37 -4.07
N LEU A 103 7.86 6.62 -3.88
CA LEU A 103 8.64 7.63 -3.16
C LEU A 103 8.45 7.53 -1.64
N GLY A 104 7.36 6.95 -1.18
CA GLY A 104 7.03 6.79 0.22
C GLY A 104 5.68 6.14 0.40
N GLY A 105 5.30 5.93 1.66
CA GLY A 105 4.03 5.31 2.00
C GLY A 105 3.48 5.72 3.35
N ALA A 106 2.21 5.37 3.57
CA ALA A 106 1.59 5.51 4.88
C ALA A 106 0.76 4.28 5.21
N ASP A 107 0.97 3.80 6.43
CA ASP A 107 0.17 2.78 7.06
C ASP A 107 -0.80 3.44 8.05
N MET A 108 -2.07 3.08 7.95
CA MET A 108 -3.10 3.45 8.87
C MET A 108 -3.59 2.20 9.61
N ASP A 109 -3.11 2.01 10.82
CA ASP A 109 -3.56 0.98 11.75
C ASP A 109 -3.31 -0.47 11.28
N GLY A 110 -2.20 -0.71 10.57
CA GLY A 110 -1.82 -2.03 10.06
C GLY A 110 -0.68 -2.66 10.83
N THR A 111 -0.74 -3.97 11.02
CA THR A 111 0.40 -4.79 11.44
C THR A 111 1.32 -5.01 10.25
N LEU A 112 2.61 -4.79 10.40
CA LEU A 112 3.57 -4.83 9.29
C LEU A 112 4.05 -6.26 9.02
N PHE A 113 4.03 -6.63 7.74
CA PHE A 113 4.50 -7.92 7.25
C PHE A 113 5.61 -7.74 6.21
N LEU A 114 6.49 -8.74 6.09
CA LEU A 114 7.53 -8.81 5.05
C LEU A 114 8.57 -7.66 5.11
N ILE A 115 8.73 -7.03 6.27
CA ILE A 115 9.72 -6.00 6.49
C ILE A 115 10.99 -6.66 7.05
N ASN A 116 11.84 -7.12 6.18
CA ASN A 116 13.08 -7.85 6.51
C ASN A 116 14.35 -7.16 5.97
N GLN A 117 14.23 -5.92 5.57
CA GLN A 117 15.34 -5.11 5.05
C GLN A 117 15.17 -3.64 5.42
N GLY A 118 16.24 -2.86 5.31
CA GLY A 118 16.23 -1.42 5.62
C GLY A 118 15.20 -0.63 4.79
N ILE A 119 14.49 0.26 5.45
CA ILE A 119 13.57 1.20 4.82
C ILE A 119 14.29 2.54 4.65
N TYR A 120 14.59 2.90 3.41
CA TYR A 120 15.34 4.11 3.08
C TYR A 120 14.47 5.21 2.47
N LYS A 121 13.16 5.02 2.47
CA LYS A 121 12.18 5.96 1.94
C LYS A 121 11.22 6.42 3.03
N PRO A 122 10.62 7.61 2.92
CA PRO A 122 9.66 8.09 3.90
C PRO A 122 8.47 7.13 4.08
N VAL A 123 8.22 6.73 5.30
CA VAL A 123 7.03 5.97 5.70
C VAL A 123 6.43 6.61 6.94
N ILE A 124 5.13 6.74 6.97
CA ILE A 124 4.38 7.24 8.12
C ILE A 124 3.50 6.09 8.65
N LEU A 125 3.57 5.86 9.95
CA LEU A 125 2.71 4.91 10.65
C LEU A 125 1.72 5.68 11.52
N PHE A 126 0.43 5.50 11.27
CA PHE A 126 -0.66 6.02 12.07
C PHE A 126 -1.33 4.86 12.78
N GLY A 127 -1.33 4.86 14.09
CA GLY A 127 -2.07 3.89 14.89
C GLY A 127 -3.19 4.58 15.67
N ARG A 128 -4.12 3.80 16.16
CA ARG A 128 -5.10 4.22 17.13
C ARG A 128 -4.51 4.08 18.54
N GLU A 129 -5.26 4.49 19.57
CA GLU A 129 -4.80 4.52 20.97
C GLU A 129 -4.28 3.17 21.45
N ASP A 130 -4.96 2.08 21.11
CA ASP A 130 -4.64 0.71 21.52
C ASP A 130 -3.79 -0.06 20.47
N HIS A 131 -3.43 0.55 19.35
CA HIS A 131 -2.55 -0.03 18.33
C HIS A 131 -1.40 0.93 18.01
N ASN A 132 -0.27 0.69 18.62
CA ASN A 132 0.92 1.53 18.54
C ASN A 132 2.19 0.67 18.71
N ARG A 133 3.36 1.28 18.66
CA ARG A 133 4.64 0.56 18.76
C ARG A 133 4.87 -0.21 20.07
N SER A 134 4.06 0.01 21.10
CA SER A 134 4.14 -0.74 22.36
C SER A 134 3.24 -1.96 22.35
N THR A 135 2.22 -1.98 21.52
CA THR A 135 1.23 -3.07 21.43
C THR A 135 1.41 -3.94 20.19
N ASP A 136 2.00 -3.40 19.13
CA ASP A 136 2.33 -4.15 17.91
C ASP A 136 3.85 -4.23 17.74
N THR A 137 4.41 -5.42 17.95
CA THR A 137 5.86 -5.67 17.87
C THR A 137 6.42 -5.56 16.45
N SER A 138 5.58 -5.65 15.42
CA SER A 138 6.01 -5.47 14.04
C SER A 138 6.50 -4.05 13.74
N TRP A 139 6.00 -3.05 14.47
CA TRP A 139 6.39 -1.65 14.29
C TRP A 139 7.80 -1.35 14.80
N PRO A 140 8.18 -1.72 16.05
CA PRO A 140 9.57 -1.57 16.49
C PRO A 140 10.55 -2.34 15.63
N ASP A 141 10.22 -3.56 15.22
CA ASP A 141 11.07 -4.39 14.38
C ASP A 141 11.30 -3.72 13.02
N ALA A 142 10.25 -3.24 12.38
CA ALA A 142 10.34 -2.47 11.15
C ALA A 142 11.15 -1.17 11.34
N LEU A 143 10.93 -0.46 12.45
CA LEU A 143 11.66 0.77 12.78
C LEU A 143 13.13 0.52 13.09
N GLY A 144 13.52 -0.66 13.57
CA GLY A 144 14.91 -1.07 13.70
C GLY A 144 15.65 -1.15 12.35
N TYR A 145 14.91 -1.37 11.28
CA TYR A 145 15.42 -1.29 9.90
C TYR A 145 15.41 0.13 9.33
N PHE A 146 14.70 1.09 9.95
CA PHE A 146 14.86 2.50 9.59
C PHE A 146 16.20 2.97 10.13
N GLY A 147 17.19 3.18 9.31
CA GLY A 147 18.45 3.82 9.65
C GLY A 147 18.26 5.27 10.09
N MET A 148 17.25 5.54 10.93
CA MET A 148 16.89 6.85 11.46
C MET A 148 17.32 6.94 12.91
N GLU A 149 18.30 7.80 13.17
CA GLU A 149 18.35 8.51 14.44
C GLU A 149 16.97 9.13 14.70
N THR A 150 16.20 8.53 15.61
CA THR A 150 15.02 9.18 16.17
C THR A 150 15.50 10.42 16.92
N ARG A 151 15.49 11.59 16.31
CA ARG A 151 15.46 12.84 17.06
C ARG A 151 14.15 12.88 17.83
N ALA A 152 14.18 12.36 19.03
CA ALA A 152 13.17 12.68 20.03
C ALA A 152 13.18 14.21 20.21
N ARG A 153 12.15 14.89 19.75
CA ARG A 153 11.89 16.24 20.25
C ARG A 153 11.37 16.07 21.69
N SER A 154 12.27 16.33 22.62
CA SER A 154 11.89 16.65 23.99
C SER A 154 11.29 18.06 23.94
N GLU A 155 10.00 18.19 24.15
CA GLU A 155 9.35 19.35 24.77
C GLU A 155 8.27 18.85 25.74
#